data_d2d240857b5042a6a3093703f23dbe6d
#
_entry.id   d2d240857b5042a6a3093703f23dbe6d
#
_cell.length_a   1.000
_cell.length_b   1.000
_cell.length_c   1.000
_cell.angle_alpha   90.00
_cell.angle_beta   90.00
_cell.angle_gamma   90.00
#
_symmetry.space_group_name_H-M   'P 1'
#
loop_
_entity.id
_entity.type
_entity.pdbx_description
1 polymer ?
#
loop_
_entity_poly.entity_id
_entity_poly.type
_entity_poly.pdbx_seq_one_letter_code
_entity_poly.pdbx_strand_id
1 'polypeptide(L)'
;MRLLLLFLSSFLLADSEIFIDQSGANATIKLEQLGSSNLIGGADAVAGSMTSFNLTGTDMTLTINQIGSSNIFRSDAFYSDYVTGLFVFNGDSNQMDILMNSSGAYSADYANYNIEVTGGSNAFDIAVAENSNADYLDLDWIIDGDNNEFDFEIDYENATNYIDLLGDSNEITFSGSGYAGTTSSDAGYFYLDLTGSSNTVDITQASTLARDWLKIESNTSNSTICIVQNDGGTTTSC
;
A
#
# COMPACT_ATOMS: atom_id res chain seq x y z
N MET A 1 14.81 20.54 -56.83
CA MET A 1 14.70 20.91 -55.41
C MET A 1 13.65 20.01 -54.80
N ARG A 2 14.08 18.92 -54.11
CA ARG A 2 13.16 17.97 -53.46
C ARG A 2 12.93 18.43 -52.03
N LEU A 3 11.71 18.83 -51.73
CA LEU A 3 11.30 19.16 -50.35
C LEU A 3 11.17 17.89 -49.54
N LEU A 4 12.10 17.68 -48.62
CA LEU A 4 12.04 16.58 -47.64
C LEU A 4 11.13 17.06 -46.50
N LEU A 5 9.87 16.61 -46.52
CA LEU A 5 8.95 16.83 -45.41
C LEU A 5 9.37 15.86 -44.27
N LEU A 6 10.05 16.34 -43.25
CA LEU A 6 10.29 15.63 -42.03
C LEU A 6 8.98 15.65 -41.21
N PHE A 7 8.25 14.57 -41.22
CA PHE A 7 7.21 14.35 -40.22
C PHE A 7 7.88 14.06 -38.88
N LEU A 8 8.03 15.07 -38.05
CA LEU A 8 8.24 14.90 -36.64
C LEU A 8 6.92 14.42 -36.05
N SER A 9 6.75 13.10 -35.92
CA SER A 9 5.71 12.57 -35.07
C SER A 9 6.12 12.92 -33.63
N SER A 10 5.58 14.01 -33.11
CA SER A 10 5.50 14.20 -31.68
C SER A 10 4.68 13.03 -31.15
N PHE A 11 5.33 12.06 -30.51
CA PHE A 11 4.63 11.18 -29.60
C PHE A 11 4.12 12.09 -28.48
N LEU A 12 2.88 12.48 -28.57
CA LEU A 12 2.13 12.96 -27.43
C LEU A 12 2.02 11.74 -26.52
N LEU A 13 2.83 11.67 -25.50
CA LEU A 13 2.56 10.84 -24.34
C LEU A 13 1.28 11.45 -23.77
N ALA A 14 0.17 10.83 -24.05
CA ALA A 14 -1.08 11.18 -23.41
C ALA A 14 -1.05 10.49 -22.05
N ASP A 15 -0.72 11.23 -21.02
CA ASP A 15 -0.95 10.79 -19.66
C ASP A 15 -2.47 10.62 -19.50
N SER A 16 -2.87 9.46 -19.04
CA SER A 16 -4.29 9.18 -18.79
C SER A 16 -4.57 9.36 -17.32
N GLU A 17 -5.50 10.24 -17.00
CA GLU A 17 -5.91 10.50 -15.62
C GLU A 17 -7.30 9.95 -15.37
N ILE A 18 -7.48 9.30 -14.22
CA ILE A 18 -8.79 8.80 -13.78
C ILE A 18 -9.06 9.36 -12.38
N PHE A 19 -10.19 10.05 -12.25
CA PHE A 19 -10.71 10.53 -10.98
C PHE A 19 -11.99 9.81 -10.65
N ILE A 20 -12.11 9.34 -9.40
CA ILE A 20 -13.31 8.66 -8.93
C ILE A 20 -13.70 9.24 -7.59
N ASP A 21 -14.96 9.62 -7.49
CA ASP A 21 -15.62 9.96 -6.24
C ASP A 21 -16.86 9.05 -6.14
N GLN A 22 -16.73 7.99 -5.33
CA GLN A 22 -17.74 6.97 -5.15
C GLN A 22 -18.24 6.99 -3.72
N SER A 23 -19.54 7.17 -3.56
CA SER A 23 -20.21 7.04 -2.27
C SER A 23 -21.37 6.06 -2.33
N GLY A 24 -21.58 5.30 -1.25
CA GLY A 24 -22.66 4.34 -1.13
C GLY A 24 -22.19 2.93 -0.86
N ALA A 25 -23.09 1.96 -0.97
CA ALA A 25 -22.80 0.57 -0.65
C ALA A 25 -22.90 -0.34 -1.88
N ASN A 26 -22.27 -1.52 -1.80
CA ASN A 26 -22.30 -2.56 -2.84
C ASN A 26 -21.73 -2.11 -4.20
N ALA A 27 -20.73 -1.24 -4.21
CA ALA A 27 -20.10 -0.82 -5.44
C ALA A 27 -19.04 -1.84 -5.90
N THR A 28 -18.95 -2.02 -7.22
CA THR A 28 -17.86 -2.76 -7.84
C THR A 28 -17.12 -1.81 -8.79
N ILE A 29 -15.86 -1.60 -8.52
CA ILE A 29 -14.99 -0.71 -9.31
C ILE A 29 -13.86 -1.55 -9.90
N LYS A 30 -13.72 -1.48 -11.21
CA LYS A 30 -12.60 -2.11 -11.90
C LYS A 30 -11.92 -1.12 -12.82
N LEU A 31 -10.64 -0.89 -12.57
CA LEU A 31 -9.80 0.01 -13.36
C LEU A 31 -8.63 -0.77 -13.93
N GLU A 32 -8.33 -0.52 -15.19
CA GLU A 32 -7.16 -1.06 -15.87
C GLU A 32 -6.49 0.05 -16.68
N GLN A 33 -5.22 0.28 -16.41
CA GLN A 33 -4.40 1.23 -17.15
C GLN A 33 -3.19 0.51 -17.74
N LEU A 34 -3.00 0.68 -19.04
CA LEU A 34 -1.87 0.12 -19.79
C LEU A 34 -1.02 1.25 -20.34
N GLY A 35 0.30 1.15 -20.15
CA GLY A 35 1.24 2.16 -20.63
C GLY A 35 2.06 2.77 -19.51
N SER A 36 2.56 3.97 -19.74
CA SER A 36 3.44 4.63 -18.78
C SER A 36 2.86 5.98 -18.35
N SER A 37 3.21 6.40 -17.15
CA SER A 37 2.83 7.70 -16.59
C SER A 37 1.31 7.93 -16.50
N ASN A 38 0.55 6.88 -16.27
CA ASN A 38 -0.88 6.97 -16.03
C ASN A 38 -1.16 7.32 -14.57
N LEU A 39 -2.22 8.07 -14.33
CA LEU A 39 -2.59 8.51 -12.99
C LEU A 39 -4.01 8.05 -12.64
N ILE A 40 -4.14 7.48 -11.45
CA ILE A 40 -5.43 7.32 -10.78
C ILE A 40 -5.36 8.18 -9.53
N GLY A 41 -6.24 9.16 -9.41
CA GLY A 41 -6.28 10.06 -8.27
C GLY A 41 -5.37 11.28 -8.34
N GLY A 42 -4.87 11.66 -9.52
CA GLY A 42 -4.21 12.93 -9.80
C GLY A 42 -2.79 13.15 -9.26
N ALA A 43 -2.09 14.10 -9.82
CA ALA A 43 -0.68 14.36 -9.54
C ALA A 43 -0.41 15.32 -8.37
N ASP A 44 -1.38 16.12 -7.97
CA ASP A 44 -1.22 17.11 -6.90
C ASP A 44 -2.37 17.02 -5.91
N ALA A 45 -2.06 16.58 -4.71
CA ALA A 45 -2.93 16.72 -3.55
C ALA A 45 -3.02 18.21 -3.12
N VAL A 46 -3.62 19.05 -3.95
CA VAL A 46 -3.99 20.39 -3.52
C VAL A 46 -5.38 20.32 -2.94
N ALA A 47 -5.49 20.59 -1.65
CA ALA A 47 -6.76 20.61 -0.94
C ALA A 47 -7.82 21.40 -1.74
N GLY A 48 -8.89 20.71 -2.16
CA GLY A 48 -10.00 21.31 -2.89
C GLY A 48 -9.97 21.16 -4.41
N SER A 49 -8.96 20.54 -5.00
CA SER A 49 -8.99 20.11 -6.39
C SER A 49 -9.67 18.73 -6.51
N MET A 50 -10.37 18.48 -7.61
CA MET A 50 -10.97 17.16 -7.88
C MET A 50 -9.87 16.18 -8.32
N THR A 51 -8.92 15.91 -7.44
CA THR A 51 -7.65 15.26 -7.82
C THR A 51 -7.39 13.97 -7.08
N SER A 52 -8.39 13.39 -6.42
CA SER A 52 -8.20 12.16 -5.65
C SER A 52 -9.12 11.04 -6.09
N PHE A 53 -8.72 9.84 -5.74
CA PHE A 53 -9.59 8.69 -5.75
C PHE A 53 -10.26 8.61 -4.38
N ASN A 54 -11.55 8.92 -4.32
CA ASN A 54 -12.35 8.88 -3.09
C ASN A 54 -13.30 7.69 -3.11
N LEU A 55 -13.28 6.92 -2.06
CA LEU A 55 -14.18 5.79 -1.87
C LEU A 55 -14.81 5.87 -0.48
N THR A 56 -16.14 5.97 -0.41
CA THR A 56 -16.87 6.07 0.86
C THR A 56 -18.06 5.13 0.87
N GLY A 57 -18.10 4.21 1.83
CA GLY A 57 -19.28 3.33 1.97
C GLY A 57 -18.93 1.94 2.50
N THR A 58 -19.74 0.95 2.16
CA THR A 58 -19.60 -0.43 2.65
C THR A 58 -19.79 -1.46 1.54
N ASP A 59 -19.30 -2.69 1.79
CA ASP A 59 -19.49 -3.83 0.90
C ASP A 59 -19.00 -3.55 -0.53
N MET A 60 -17.80 -3.06 -0.69
CA MET A 60 -17.25 -2.70 -1.99
C MET A 60 -16.24 -3.72 -2.50
N THR A 61 -16.17 -3.85 -3.81
CA THR A 61 -15.12 -4.61 -4.48
C THR A 61 -14.33 -3.68 -5.40
N LEU A 62 -13.02 -3.64 -5.20
CA LEU A 62 -12.11 -2.78 -5.94
C LEU A 62 -11.08 -3.64 -6.67
N THR A 63 -10.88 -3.40 -7.95
CA THR A 63 -9.78 -4.00 -8.71
C THR A 63 -9.06 -2.90 -9.47
N ILE A 64 -7.78 -2.74 -9.19
CA ILE A 64 -6.91 -1.78 -9.88
C ILE A 64 -5.75 -2.55 -10.49
N ASN A 65 -5.58 -2.40 -11.79
CA ASN A 65 -4.51 -3.04 -12.54
C ASN A 65 -3.76 -1.98 -13.35
N GLN A 66 -2.53 -1.70 -12.94
CA GLN A 66 -1.63 -0.77 -13.62
C GLN A 66 -0.45 -1.52 -14.22
N ILE A 67 -0.37 -1.55 -15.54
CA ILE A 67 0.66 -2.24 -16.30
C ILE A 67 1.49 -1.23 -17.08
N GLY A 68 2.80 -1.20 -16.83
CA GLY A 68 3.75 -0.25 -17.41
C GLY A 68 4.53 0.47 -16.32
N SER A 69 5.28 1.48 -16.70
CA SER A 69 6.21 2.12 -15.78
C SER A 69 5.75 3.53 -15.39
N SER A 70 6.13 3.96 -14.20
CA SER A 70 5.84 5.29 -13.67
C SER A 70 4.34 5.60 -13.56
N ASN A 71 3.52 4.60 -13.31
CA ASN A 71 2.11 4.80 -13.01
C ASN A 71 1.95 5.26 -11.56
N ILE A 72 0.94 6.05 -11.30
CA ILE A 72 0.67 6.60 -9.99
C ILE A 72 -0.77 6.28 -9.58
N PHE A 73 -0.92 5.74 -8.37
CA PHE A 73 -2.21 5.59 -7.70
C PHE A 73 -2.21 6.40 -6.41
N ARG A 74 -3.16 7.30 -6.25
CA ARG A 74 -3.32 8.12 -5.03
C ARG A 74 -4.75 8.15 -4.56
N SER A 75 -4.93 8.01 -3.26
CA SER A 75 -6.22 8.11 -2.59
C SER A 75 -6.13 9.05 -1.41
N ASP A 76 -6.95 10.09 -1.36
CA ASP A 76 -7.04 11.01 -0.22
C ASP A 76 -8.08 10.59 0.82
N ALA A 77 -9.06 9.81 0.39
CA ALA A 77 -10.15 9.41 1.28
C ALA A 77 -10.67 8.03 0.89
N PHE A 78 -10.29 7.06 1.69
CA PHE A 78 -10.73 5.68 1.53
C PHE A 78 -11.47 5.26 2.81
N TYR A 79 -12.75 5.67 2.92
CA TYR A 79 -13.58 5.43 4.10
C TYR A 79 -14.55 4.29 3.81
N SER A 80 -14.12 3.06 4.07
CA SER A 80 -14.96 1.95 3.69
C SER A 80 -14.75 0.72 4.56
N ASP A 81 -15.85 0.18 5.05
CA ASP A 81 -15.88 -1.10 5.74
C ASP A 81 -16.26 -2.23 4.78
N TYR A 82 -15.83 -3.45 5.05
CA TYR A 82 -16.13 -4.63 4.23
C TYR A 82 -15.67 -4.47 2.77
N VAL A 83 -14.46 -3.97 2.57
CA VAL A 83 -13.88 -3.84 1.23
C VAL A 83 -13.07 -5.07 0.88
N THR A 84 -13.21 -5.52 -0.35
CA THR A 84 -12.26 -6.46 -0.95
C THR A 84 -11.54 -5.75 -2.10
N GLY A 85 -10.23 -5.59 -1.96
CA GLY A 85 -9.38 -4.91 -2.92
C GLY A 85 -8.34 -5.83 -3.54
N LEU A 86 -8.16 -5.75 -4.84
CA LEU A 86 -7.04 -6.31 -5.56
C LEU A 86 -6.33 -5.20 -6.31
N PHE A 87 -5.07 -5.01 -5.99
CA PHE A 87 -4.19 -4.05 -6.66
C PHE A 87 -3.05 -4.80 -7.33
N VAL A 88 -2.86 -4.57 -8.61
CA VAL A 88 -1.79 -5.20 -9.38
C VAL A 88 -0.96 -4.11 -10.05
N PHE A 89 0.31 -4.04 -9.68
CA PHE A 89 1.30 -3.14 -10.27
C PHE A 89 2.36 -3.97 -10.98
N ASN A 90 2.41 -3.85 -12.29
CA ASN A 90 3.38 -4.59 -13.10
C ASN A 90 4.21 -3.62 -13.93
N GLY A 91 5.45 -3.43 -13.55
CA GLY A 91 6.40 -2.50 -14.17
C GLY A 91 7.26 -1.78 -13.15
N ASP A 92 8.14 -0.92 -13.64
CA ASP A 92 9.10 -0.23 -12.80
C ASP A 92 8.68 1.19 -12.47
N SER A 93 9.16 1.68 -11.33
CA SER A 93 8.96 3.07 -10.90
C SER A 93 7.48 3.48 -10.75
N ASN A 94 6.61 2.55 -10.39
CA ASN A 94 5.25 2.87 -10.04
C ASN A 94 5.19 3.45 -8.62
N GLN A 95 4.21 4.30 -8.36
CA GLN A 95 3.96 4.90 -7.07
C GLN A 95 2.54 4.61 -6.60
N MET A 96 2.40 4.29 -5.34
CA MET A 96 1.12 4.13 -4.67
C MET A 96 1.16 4.91 -3.36
N ASP A 97 0.16 5.74 -3.17
CA ASP A 97 0.00 6.54 -1.97
C ASP A 97 -1.46 6.42 -1.55
N ILE A 98 -1.71 5.68 -0.49
CA ILE A 98 -3.06 5.37 0.00
C ILE A 98 -3.21 5.80 1.44
N LEU A 99 -4.18 6.68 1.65
CA LEU A 99 -4.69 7.01 2.97
C LEU A 99 -6.04 6.33 3.19
N MET A 100 -6.05 5.27 3.97
CA MET A 100 -7.28 4.56 4.34
C MET A 100 -7.73 5.02 5.72
N ASN A 101 -8.91 5.63 5.77
CA ASN A 101 -9.53 6.09 7.03
C ASN A 101 -8.74 7.11 7.86
N SER A 102 -7.91 7.91 7.25
CA SER A 102 -7.03 8.87 7.93
C SER A 102 -7.74 10.00 8.68
N SER A 103 -9.05 10.15 8.59
CA SER A 103 -9.78 11.25 9.25
C SER A 103 -10.23 10.97 10.68
N GLY A 104 -9.87 9.83 11.26
CA GLY A 104 -10.20 9.48 12.64
C GLY A 104 -11.69 9.24 12.94
N ALA A 105 -12.52 9.12 11.92
CA ALA A 105 -13.95 8.93 12.08
C ALA A 105 -14.45 7.53 11.73
N TYR A 106 -13.65 6.73 11.04
CA TYR A 106 -14.06 5.43 10.53
C TYR A 106 -12.92 4.42 10.59
N SER A 107 -13.23 3.21 10.98
CA SER A 107 -12.31 2.07 10.92
C SER A 107 -12.34 1.41 9.54
N ALA A 108 -11.22 0.83 9.10
CA ALA A 108 -11.18 -0.04 7.92
C ALA A 108 -11.62 -1.46 8.32
N ASP A 109 -12.83 -1.59 8.86
CA ASP A 109 -13.28 -2.83 9.47
C ASP A 109 -13.54 -3.90 8.41
N TYR A 110 -13.05 -5.11 8.67
CA TYR A 110 -13.27 -6.27 7.80
C TYR A 110 -12.82 -6.06 6.36
N ALA A 111 -11.76 -5.29 6.16
CA ALA A 111 -11.21 -5.08 4.84
C ALA A 111 -10.16 -6.15 4.50
N ASN A 112 -10.17 -6.59 3.25
CA ASN A 112 -9.18 -7.52 2.72
C ASN A 112 -8.57 -6.91 1.45
N TYR A 113 -7.27 -6.70 1.48
CA TYR A 113 -6.52 -6.16 0.36
C TYR A 113 -5.39 -7.11 -0.05
N ASN A 114 -5.39 -7.48 -1.31
CA ASN A 114 -4.28 -8.19 -1.94
C ASN A 114 -3.56 -7.24 -2.89
N ILE A 115 -2.24 -7.10 -2.72
CA ILE A 115 -1.43 -6.16 -3.48
C ILE A 115 -0.26 -6.92 -4.09
N GLU A 116 -0.28 -7.03 -5.41
CA GLU A 116 0.74 -7.73 -6.19
C GLU A 116 1.63 -6.71 -6.91
N VAL A 117 2.92 -6.77 -6.65
CA VAL A 117 3.92 -5.88 -7.24
C VAL A 117 4.94 -6.70 -8.00
N THR A 118 5.11 -6.41 -9.29
CA THR A 118 6.17 -7.01 -10.10
C THR A 118 6.98 -5.92 -10.78
N GLY A 119 8.30 -5.94 -10.59
CA GLY A 119 9.22 -4.94 -11.12
C GLY A 119 9.98 -4.20 -10.05
N GLY A 120 10.85 -3.30 -10.45
CA GLY A 120 11.78 -2.66 -9.53
C GLY A 120 11.64 -1.15 -9.42
N SER A 121 12.21 -0.60 -8.37
CA SER A 121 12.20 0.84 -8.08
C SER A 121 10.79 1.41 -7.92
N ASN A 122 9.84 0.61 -7.42
CA ASN A 122 8.51 1.05 -7.08
C ASN A 122 8.52 1.65 -5.66
N ALA A 123 7.68 2.64 -5.41
CA ALA A 123 7.54 3.29 -4.11
C ALA A 123 6.08 3.26 -3.65
N PHE A 124 5.86 2.72 -2.46
CA PHE A 124 4.53 2.52 -1.87
C PHE A 124 4.49 3.14 -0.49
N ASP A 125 3.55 4.06 -0.29
CA ASP A 125 3.26 4.71 0.98
C ASP A 125 1.81 4.43 1.35
N ILE A 126 1.60 3.72 2.47
CA ILE A 126 0.29 3.25 2.87
C ILE A 126 0.06 3.53 4.33
N ALA A 127 -0.89 4.42 4.58
CA ALA A 127 -1.37 4.71 5.91
C ALA A 127 -2.81 4.18 6.07
N VAL A 128 -3.04 3.36 7.10
CA VAL A 128 -4.35 2.77 7.39
C VAL A 128 -4.79 3.14 8.79
N ALA A 129 -5.98 3.73 8.88
CA ALA A 129 -6.68 4.00 10.13
C ALA A 129 -5.85 4.78 11.16
N GLU A 130 -5.14 5.80 10.74
CA GLU A 130 -4.38 6.67 11.63
C GLU A 130 -5.27 7.20 12.77
N ASN A 131 -5.03 6.68 13.97
CA ASN A 131 -5.73 6.99 15.22
C ASN A 131 -7.15 6.42 15.37
N SER A 132 -7.51 5.38 14.64
CA SER A 132 -8.73 4.61 14.84
C SER A 132 -8.51 3.11 14.57
N ASN A 133 -9.43 2.27 15.01
CA ASN A 133 -9.30 0.81 14.92
C ASN A 133 -9.43 0.35 13.47
N ALA A 134 -8.48 -0.40 12.96
CA ALA A 134 -8.58 -1.18 11.74
C ALA A 134 -8.92 -2.63 12.11
N ASP A 135 -10.17 -2.88 12.53
CA ASP A 135 -10.60 -4.18 13.01
C ASP A 135 -10.70 -5.20 11.89
N TYR A 136 -10.02 -6.34 12.04
CA TYR A 136 -10.04 -7.43 11.07
C TYR A 136 -9.57 -7.01 9.66
N LEU A 137 -8.59 -6.12 9.59
CA LEU A 137 -7.89 -5.80 8.35
C LEU A 137 -6.99 -6.97 7.96
N ASP A 138 -7.03 -7.36 6.71
CA ASP A 138 -6.17 -8.39 6.12
C ASP A 138 -5.43 -7.79 4.92
N LEU A 139 -4.11 -7.66 5.05
CA LEU A 139 -3.24 -7.09 4.03
C LEU A 139 -2.25 -8.16 3.56
N ASP A 140 -2.43 -8.61 2.33
CA ASP A 140 -1.53 -9.54 1.68
C ASP A 140 -0.70 -8.82 0.60
N TRP A 141 0.61 -8.85 0.74
CA TRP A 141 1.54 -8.30 -0.22
C TRP A 141 2.37 -9.40 -0.86
N ILE A 142 2.38 -9.43 -2.18
CA ILE A 142 3.23 -10.31 -2.98
C ILE A 142 4.14 -9.42 -3.83
N ILE A 143 5.44 -9.42 -3.52
CA ILE A 143 6.42 -8.52 -4.12
C ILE A 143 7.50 -9.33 -4.82
N ASP A 144 7.62 -9.16 -6.13
CA ASP A 144 8.66 -9.79 -6.96
C ASP A 144 9.45 -8.72 -7.71
N GLY A 145 10.61 -8.33 -7.18
CA GLY A 145 11.45 -7.31 -7.78
C GLY A 145 12.47 -6.70 -6.84
N ASP A 146 13.32 -5.86 -7.42
CA ASP A 146 14.47 -5.29 -6.72
C ASP A 146 14.33 -3.78 -6.51
N ASN A 147 14.98 -3.26 -5.47
CA ASN A 147 15.07 -1.84 -5.16
C ASN A 147 13.69 -1.17 -4.97
N ASN A 148 12.73 -1.88 -4.43
CA ASN A 148 11.45 -1.30 -4.08
C ASN A 148 11.49 -0.70 -2.65
N GLU A 149 10.70 0.35 -2.43
CA GLU A 149 10.54 1.03 -1.15
C GLU A 149 9.08 0.91 -0.71
N PHE A 150 8.88 0.43 0.52
CA PHE A 150 7.56 0.25 1.12
C PHE A 150 7.54 0.90 2.49
N ASP A 151 6.64 1.85 2.68
CA ASP A 151 6.37 2.49 3.95
C ASP A 151 4.93 2.22 4.38
N PHE A 152 4.78 1.59 5.54
CA PHE A 152 3.49 1.17 6.09
C PHE A 152 3.28 1.78 7.46
N GLU A 153 2.26 2.61 7.60
CA GLU A 153 1.76 3.08 8.87
C GLU A 153 0.36 2.50 9.11
N ILE A 154 0.25 1.53 10.02
CA ILE A 154 -1.00 0.79 10.22
C ILE A 154 -1.40 0.81 11.69
N ASP A 155 -2.55 1.43 11.98
CA ASP A 155 -3.24 1.22 13.24
C ASP A 155 -4.06 -0.06 13.15
N TYR A 156 -3.92 -0.99 14.11
CA TYR A 156 -4.57 -2.28 13.94
C TYR A 156 -5.11 -2.89 15.24
N GLU A 157 -6.28 -3.46 15.12
CA GLU A 157 -6.89 -4.40 16.07
C GLU A 157 -7.32 -5.65 15.29
N ASN A 158 -6.82 -6.83 15.64
CA ASN A 158 -7.03 -8.06 14.87
C ASN A 158 -6.57 -8.00 13.39
N ALA A 159 -5.69 -7.09 13.06
CA ALA A 159 -5.20 -6.99 11.69
C ALA A 159 -4.14 -8.05 11.39
N THR A 160 -4.18 -8.59 10.20
CA THR A 160 -3.15 -9.48 9.65
C THR A 160 -2.42 -8.75 8.52
N ASN A 161 -1.10 -8.72 8.62
CA ASN A 161 -0.23 -8.19 7.58
C ASN A 161 0.72 -9.31 7.15
N TYR A 162 0.61 -9.71 5.91
CA TYR A 162 1.48 -10.72 5.31
C TYR A 162 2.26 -10.11 4.14
N ILE A 163 3.57 -10.23 4.19
CA ILE A 163 4.46 -9.77 3.14
C ILE A 163 5.29 -10.96 2.65
N ASP A 164 5.12 -11.32 1.38
CA ASP A 164 5.96 -12.26 0.65
C ASP A 164 6.84 -11.45 -0.32
N LEU A 165 8.13 -11.37 -0.02
CA LEU A 165 9.07 -10.57 -0.78
C LEU A 165 10.16 -11.45 -1.40
N LEU A 166 10.23 -11.42 -2.71
CA LEU A 166 11.27 -12.02 -3.52
C LEU A 166 12.05 -10.94 -4.26
N GLY A 167 13.32 -10.72 -3.92
CA GLY A 167 14.17 -9.76 -4.62
C GLY A 167 15.29 -9.18 -3.77
N ASP A 168 16.11 -8.34 -4.38
CA ASP A 168 17.30 -7.78 -3.77
C ASP A 168 17.17 -6.26 -3.53
N SER A 169 17.82 -5.77 -2.48
CA SER A 169 17.93 -4.33 -2.19
C SER A 169 16.60 -3.61 -2.01
N ASN A 170 15.59 -4.29 -1.52
CA ASN A 170 14.33 -3.66 -1.16
C ASN A 170 14.41 -3.06 0.26
N GLU A 171 13.65 -1.99 0.49
CA GLU A 171 13.49 -1.36 1.78
C GLU A 171 12.03 -1.46 2.23
N ILE A 172 11.81 -2.00 3.42
CA ILE A 172 10.49 -2.12 4.03
C ILE A 172 10.54 -1.43 5.38
N THR A 173 9.72 -0.41 5.55
CA THR A 173 9.41 0.20 6.83
C THR A 173 7.98 -0.15 7.22
N PHE A 174 7.80 -0.77 8.37
CA PHE A 174 6.50 -1.11 8.92
C PHE A 174 6.34 -0.52 10.31
N SER A 175 5.35 0.32 10.48
CA SER A 175 4.95 0.89 11.76
C SER A 175 3.52 0.47 12.10
N GLY A 176 3.40 -0.51 13.00
CA GLY A 176 2.13 -0.93 13.55
C GLY A 176 1.88 -0.27 14.89
N SER A 177 0.79 0.47 15.02
CA SER A 177 0.41 1.15 16.25
C SER A 177 -1.06 0.91 16.61
N GLY A 178 -1.50 1.44 17.74
CA GLY A 178 -2.89 1.38 18.16
C GLY A 178 -3.19 0.29 19.18
N TYR A 179 -4.42 -0.17 19.18
CA TYR A 179 -4.94 -1.11 20.16
C TYR A 179 -5.07 -2.51 19.55
N ALA A 180 -4.17 -3.40 19.90
CA ALA A 180 -4.23 -4.78 19.43
C ALA A 180 -5.11 -5.71 20.31
N GLY A 181 -5.98 -5.14 21.14
CA GLY A 181 -6.90 -5.89 21.99
C GLY A 181 -6.28 -6.47 23.27
N THR A 182 -7.07 -7.16 24.06
CA THR A 182 -6.64 -7.73 25.36
C THR A 182 -6.50 -9.23 25.36
N THR A 183 -6.92 -9.89 24.31
CA THR A 183 -6.91 -11.36 24.19
C THR A 183 -6.05 -11.80 23.02
N SER A 184 -5.70 -13.09 22.97
CA SER A 184 -4.93 -13.61 21.84
C SER A 184 -5.71 -13.68 20.52
N SER A 185 -7.03 -13.50 20.58
CA SER A 185 -7.87 -13.39 19.40
C SER A 185 -7.94 -11.97 18.84
N ASP A 186 -7.47 -10.99 19.61
CA ASP A 186 -7.50 -9.59 19.24
C ASP A 186 -6.09 -9.08 18.96
N ALA A 187 -5.13 -9.94 18.73
CA ALA A 187 -3.74 -9.57 18.46
C ALA A 187 -3.54 -9.09 17.04
N GLY A 188 -2.61 -8.17 16.86
CA GLY A 188 -2.09 -7.83 15.55
C GLY A 188 -1.05 -8.86 15.08
N TYR A 189 -1.15 -9.27 13.83
CA TYR A 189 -0.24 -10.27 13.24
C TYR A 189 0.57 -9.64 12.10
N PHE A 190 1.87 -9.85 12.16
CA PHE A 190 2.77 -9.51 11.07
C PHE A 190 3.59 -10.72 10.65
N TYR A 191 3.53 -11.05 9.37
CA TYR A 191 4.30 -12.13 8.77
C TYR A 191 5.17 -11.59 7.65
N LEU A 192 6.44 -11.94 7.66
CA LEU A 192 7.37 -11.64 6.57
C LEU A 192 8.02 -12.93 6.09
N ASP A 193 7.83 -13.25 4.81
CA ASP A 193 8.64 -14.22 4.08
C ASP A 193 9.60 -13.44 3.16
N LEU A 194 10.89 -13.53 3.43
CA LEU A 194 11.89 -12.73 2.77
C LEU A 194 12.93 -13.59 2.08
N THR A 195 12.99 -13.51 0.76
CA THR A 195 14.01 -14.18 -0.04
C THR A 195 14.77 -13.18 -0.89
N GLY A 196 16.12 -13.19 -0.81
CA GLY A 196 16.98 -12.31 -1.59
C GLY A 196 18.20 -11.83 -0.82
N SER A 197 18.80 -10.74 -1.25
CA SER A 197 20.00 -10.19 -0.61
C SER A 197 19.96 -8.68 -0.47
N SER A 198 20.70 -8.17 0.50
CA SER A 198 20.87 -6.74 0.74
C SER A 198 19.54 -5.98 1.01
N ASN A 199 18.50 -6.66 1.44
CA ASN A 199 17.25 -6.03 1.83
C ASN A 199 17.38 -5.37 3.19
N THR A 200 16.69 -4.25 3.38
CA THR A 200 16.56 -3.57 4.67
C THR A 200 15.11 -3.65 5.13
N VAL A 201 14.91 -4.14 6.35
CA VAL A 201 13.58 -4.29 6.93
C VAL A 201 13.58 -3.68 8.32
N ASP A 202 12.75 -2.69 8.53
CA ASP A 202 12.54 -2.03 9.82
C ASP A 202 11.09 -2.20 10.26
N ILE A 203 10.89 -2.92 11.36
CA ILE A 203 9.57 -3.25 11.88
C ILE A 203 9.42 -2.69 13.27
N THR A 204 8.46 -1.80 13.44
CA THR A 204 8.04 -1.30 14.74
C THR A 204 6.61 -1.73 15.03
N GLN A 205 6.41 -2.45 16.12
CA GLN A 205 5.10 -2.78 16.66
C GLN A 205 4.96 -2.19 18.05
N ALA A 206 4.04 -1.25 18.20
CA ALA A 206 3.88 -0.45 19.42
C ALA A 206 2.43 -0.47 19.91
N SER A 207 1.91 -1.64 20.25
CA SER A 207 0.60 -1.74 20.87
C SER A 207 0.68 -1.46 22.38
N THR A 208 -0.35 -0.83 22.92
CA THR A 208 -0.34 -0.43 24.32
C THR A 208 -0.94 -1.45 25.29
N LEU A 209 -1.63 -2.46 24.84
CA LEU A 209 -2.41 -3.36 25.71
C LEU A 209 -2.44 -4.82 25.32
N ALA A 210 -1.80 -5.27 24.25
CA ALA A 210 -1.96 -6.64 23.83
C ALA A 210 -0.78 -7.27 23.10
N ARG A 211 -1.02 -8.43 22.61
CA ARG A 211 -0.01 -9.30 22.04
C ARG A 211 0.18 -8.96 20.57
N ASP A 212 1.29 -8.36 20.24
CA ASP A 212 1.75 -8.30 18.86
C ASP A 212 2.43 -9.62 18.50
N TRP A 213 2.03 -10.19 17.39
CA TRP A 213 2.64 -11.40 16.87
C TRP A 213 3.51 -11.04 15.67
N LEU A 214 4.73 -11.51 15.70
CA LEU A 214 5.67 -11.36 14.60
C LEU A 214 6.21 -12.73 14.21
N LYS A 215 6.15 -13.03 12.94
CA LYS A 215 6.82 -14.19 12.35
C LYS A 215 7.65 -13.73 11.15
N ILE A 216 8.92 -14.09 11.13
CA ILE A 216 9.80 -13.85 9.99
C ILE A 216 10.39 -15.19 9.54
N GLU A 217 10.21 -15.49 8.27
CA GLU A 217 10.93 -16.52 7.55
C GLU A 217 11.87 -15.83 6.58
N SER A 218 13.17 -16.12 6.66
CA SER A 218 14.17 -15.36 5.92
C SER A 218 15.21 -16.29 5.31
N ASN A 219 15.37 -16.19 4.01
CA ASN A 219 16.42 -16.83 3.24
C ASN A 219 17.26 -15.78 2.52
N THR A 220 18.11 -15.10 3.27
CA THR A 220 18.78 -13.89 2.80
C THR A 220 20.28 -13.92 3.04
N SER A 221 21.00 -13.06 2.30
CA SER A 221 22.38 -12.72 2.56
C SER A 221 22.59 -11.20 2.57
N ASN A 222 23.40 -10.71 3.48
CA ASN A 222 23.69 -9.29 3.66
C ASN A 222 22.47 -8.38 3.89
N SER A 223 21.35 -8.94 4.29
CA SER A 223 20.16 -8.16 4.63
C SER A 223 20.20 -7.70 6.09
N THR A 224 19.57 -6.58 6.36
CA THR A 224 19.41 -6.03 7.70
C THR A 224 17.95 -6.11 8.10
N ILE A 225 17.67 -6.70 9.25
CA ILE A 225 16.32 -6.76 9.80
C ILE A 225 16.36 -6.16 11.21
N CYS A 226 15.66 -5.06 11.39
CA CYS A 226 15.50 -4.39 12.66
C CYS A 226 14.07 -4.60 13.17
N ILE A 227 13.91 -4.97 14.43
CA ILE A 227 12.60 -5.22 15.02
C ILE A 227 12.52 -4.53 16.37
N VAL A 228 11.52 -3.69 16.53
CA VAL A 228 11.17 -3.08 17.80
C VAL A 228 9.74 -3.46 18.15
N GLN A 229 9.58 -4.21 19.23
CA GLN A 229 8.27 -4.46 19.83
C GLN A 229 8.24 -3.82 21.21
N ASN A 230 7.29 -2.93 21.45
CA ASN A 230 7.17 -2.27 22.74
C ASN A 230 5.70 -2.05 23.15
N ASP A 231 5.39 -2.32 24.40
CA ASP A 231 4.08 -2.04 25.01
C ASP A 231 4.01 -0.58 25.50
N GLY A 232 4.17 0.40 24.60
CA GLY A 232 4.22 1.81 24.97
C GLY A 232 5.56 2.23 25.59
N GLY A 233 6.61 1.47 25.40
CA GLY A 233 7.98 1.81 25.80
C GLY A 233 8.59 2.94 24.95
N THR A 234 9.75 3.41 25.34
CA THR A 234 10.44 4.52 24.68
C THR A 234 11.56 4.09 23.73
N THR A 235 11.79 2.81 23.55
CA THR A 235 12.81 2.33 22.63
C THR A 235 12.24 2.33 21.21
N THR A 236 12.86 3.10 20.34
CA THR A 236 12.34 3.37 18.99
C THR A 236 13.37 3.10 17.90
N SER A 237 14.44 2.42 18.20
CA SER A 237 15.45 2.12 17.18
C SER A 237 16.31 0.91 17.53
N CYS A 238 16.79 0.20 16.53
CA CYS A 238 17.93 -0.72 16.61
C CYS A 238 19.30 0.07 16.66
#